data_827dd83e96d7f194c3eb72ce0c2ff7e0
#
_entry.id   827dd83e96d7f194c3eb72ce0c2ff7e0
#
_cell.length_a   1.000
_cell.length_b   1.000
_cell.length_c   1.000
_cell.angle_alpha   90.00
_cell.angle_beta   90.00
_cell.angle_gamma   90.00
#
_symmetry.space_group_name_H-M   'P 1'
#
loop_
_entity.id
_entity.type
_entity.pdbx_description
1 polymer ?
#
loop_
_entity_poly.entity_id
_entity_poly.type
_entity_poly.pdbx_seq_one_letter_code
_entity_poly.pdbx_strand_id
1 'polypeptide(L)'
;MYILMLTYVQPIEEVDKEINNHIEYLEKFYSLQKFIFSGRRNPRIGGTIICNAKDKKEVESIIGQDPFLIKKIAEYEIIEFLPTKCANGLERFI
;
A
#
# COMPACT_ATOMS: atom_id res chain seq x y z
N MET A 1 0.58 -2.78 -12.68
CA MET A 1 0.25 -1.75 -11.67
C MET A 1 -0.85 -2.27 -10.76
N TYR A 2 -0.75 -1.96 -9.48
CA TYR A 2 -1.67 -2.53 -8.49
C TYR A 2 -2.20 -1.44 -7.57
N ILE A 3 -3.48 -1.55 -7.26
CA ILE A 3 -4.11 -0.76 -6.20
C ILE A 3 -4.21 -1.67 -4.99
N LEU A 4 -3.61 -1.25 -3.89
CA LEU A 4 -3.65 -1.99 -2.63
C LEU A 4 -4.61 -1.25 -1.70
N MET A 5 -5.74 -1.90 -1.39
CA MET A 5 -6.75 -1.34 -0.51
C MET A 5 -6.61 -1.97 0.85
N LEU A 6 -6.30 -1.15 1.85
CA LEU A 6 -6.21 -1.60 3.24
C LEU A 6 -7.49 -1.24 3.96
N THR A 7 -8.04 -2.18 4.72
CA THR A 7 -9.19 -1.93 5.59
C THR A 7 -8.82 -2.35 7.01
N TYR A 8 -8.98 -1.44 7.97
CA TYR A 8 -8.69 -1.75 9.37
C TYR A 8 -9.69 -2.75 9.91
N VAL A 9 -9.17 -3.75 10.63
CA VAL A 9 -9.98 -4.78 11.30
C VAL A 9 -9.81 -4.76 12.81
N GLN A 10 -9.10 -3.77 13.34
CA GLN A 10 -8.90 -3.53 14.75
C GLN A 10 -9.30 -2.10 15.09
N PRO A 11 -9.57 -1.79 16.38
CA PRO A 11 -9.87 -0.42 16.79
C PRO A 11 -8.75 0.54 16.44
N ILE A 12 -9.10 1.81 16.24
CA ILE A 12 -8.15 2.84 15.82
C ILE A 12 -6.98 2.97 16.79
N GLU A 13 -7.20 2.69 18.06
CA GLU A 13 -6.15 2.71 19.09
C GLU A 13 -5.05 1.68 18.80
N GLU A 14 -5.42 0.52 18.27
CA GLU A 14 -4.46 -0.50 17.88
C GLU A 14 -3.73 -0.11 16.60
N VAL A 15 -4.42 0.53 15.68
CA VAL A 15 -3.82 1.08 14.47
C VAL A 15 -2.75 2.10 14.84
N ASP A 16 -3.07 3.02 15.74
CA ASP A 16 -2.15 4.10 16.13
C ASP A 16 -0.88 3.58 16.81
N LYS A 17 -0.95 2.45 17.51
CA LYS A 17 0.24 1.83 18.09
C LYS A 17 1.26 1.39 17.05
N GLU A 18 0.82 1.06 15.85
CA GLU A 18 1.67 0.52 14.79
C GLU A 18 1.92 1.51 13.66
N ILE A 19 1.40 2.74 13.77
CA ILE A 19 1.46 3.69 12.65
C ILE A 19 2.90 4.04 12.26
N ASN A 20 3.79 4.20 13.23
CA ASN A 20 5.19 4.54 12.93
C ASN A 20 5.91 3.41 12.20
N ASN A 21 5.66 2.18 12.60
CA ASN A 21 6.23 1.00 11.93
C ASN A 21 5.69 0.87 10.51
N HIS A 22 4.40 1.17 10.32
CA HIS A 22 3.80 1.18 8.99
C HIS A 22 4.41 2.27 8.10
N ILE A 23 4.68 3.45 8.65
CA ILE A 23 5.33 4.54 7.91
C ILE A 23 6.74 4.13 7.46
N GLU A 24 7.52 3.45 8.31
CA GLU A 24 8.83 2.93 7.93
C GLU A 24 8.73 1.95 6.76
N TYR A 25 7.72 1.07 6.79
CA TYR A 25 7.44 0.16 5.70
C TYR A 25 7.14 0.92 4.40
N LEU A 26 6.30 1.96 4.46
CA LEU A 26 5.98 2.78 3.29
C LEU A 26 7.25 3.43 2.73
N GLU A 27 8.07 4.04 3.58
CA GLU A 27 9.29 4.72 3.15
C GLU A 27 10.27 3.77 2.46
N LYS A 28 10.39 2.55 2.96
CA LYS A 28 11.22 1.52 2.32
C LYS A 28 10.81 1.31 0.86
N PHE A 29 9.52 1.11 0.62
CA PHE A 29 9.04 0.79 -0.72
C PHE A 29 8.93 2.03 -1.62
N TYR A 30 8.83 3.22 -1.07
CA TYR A 30 9.04 4.45 -1.83
C TYR A 30 10.49 4.55 -2.30
N SER A 31 11.46 4.27 -1.43
CA SER A 31 12.88 4.27 -1.79
C SER A 31 13.21 3.29 -2.91
N LEU A 32 12.52 2.15 -2.93
CA LEU A 32 12.68 1.13 -3.97
C LEU A 32 11.84 1.42 -5.22
N GLN A 33 11.12 2.55 -5.26
CA GLN A 33 10.26 2.95 -6.36
C GLN A 33 9.14 1.95 -6.64
N LYS A 34 8.70 1.23 -5.61
CA LYS A 34 7.58 0.30 -5.72
C LYS A 34 6.26 0.97 -5.38
N PHE A 35 6.25 1.97 -4.51
CA PHE A 35 5.05 2.74 -4.19
C PHE A 35 5.12 4.11 -4.88
N ILE A 36 3.99 4.50 -5.48
CA ILE A 36 3.86 5.76 -6.22
C ILE A 36 3.06 6.77 -5.42
N PHE A 37 1.92 6.37 -4.91
CA PHE A 37 1.05 7.15 -4.05
C PHE A 37 0.59 6.29 -2.90
N SER A 38 0.35 6.90 -1.75
CA SER A 38 -0.36 6.25 -0.66
C SER A 38 -1.07 7.31 0.17
N GLY A 39 -2.12 6.92 0.85
CA GLY A 39 -2.85 7.82 1.71
C GLY A 39 -3.90 7.07 2.50
N ARG A 40 -4.47 7.77 3.49
CA ARG A 40 -5.57 7.19 4.27
C ARG A 40 -6.89 7.38 3.52
N ARG A 41 -7.81 6.46 3.75
CA ARG A 41 -9.17 6.60 3.23
C ARG A 41 -9.93 7.62 4.07
N ASN A 42 -10.89 8.27 3.46
CA ASN A 42 -11.77 9.22 4.13
C ASN A 42 -13.22 8.70 4.01
N PRO A 43 -13.87 8.28 5.12
CA PRO A 43 -13.40 8.31 6.51
C PRO A 43 -12.23 7.36 6.78
N ARG A 44 -11.59 7.52 7.94
CA ARG A 44 -10.36 6.78 8.29
C ARG A 44 -10.66 5.33 8.69
N ILE A 45 -10.92 4.50 7.69
CA ILE A 45 -11.18 3.07 7.86
C ILE A 45 -10.10 2.19 7.24
N GLY A 46 -9.05 2.79 6.73
CA GLY A 46 -7.95 2.10 6.06
C GLY A 46 -7.13 3.06 5.23
N GLY A 47 -6.44 2.52 4.25
CA GLY A 47 -5.60 3.28 3.34
C GLY A 47 -5.64 2.73 1.93
N THR A 48 -4.94 3.41 1.03
CA THR A 48 -4.77 2.98 -0.35
C THR A 48 -3.32 3.22 -0.76
N ILE A 49 -2.74 2.27 -1.48
CA ILE A 49 -1.38 2.38 -2.01
C ILE A 49 -1.43 2.03 -3.48
N ILE A 50 -0.79 2.85 -4.32
CA ILE A 50 -0.57 2.51 -5.72
C ILE A 50 0.83 1.91 -5.82
N CYS A 51 0.90 0.65 -6.27
CA CYS A 51 2.10 -0.15 -6.25
C CYS A 51 2.53 -0.54 -7.66
N ASN A 52 3.80 -0.26 -7.98
CA ASN A 52 4.41 -0.62 -9.25
C ASN A 52 5.23 -1.90 -9.08
N ALA A 53 4.55 -3.03 -8.94
CA ALA A 53 5.19 -4.33 -8.87
C ALA A 53 5.13 -5.02 -10.24
N LYS A 54 6.05 -5.93 -10.50
CA LYS A 54 6.12 -6.62 -11.78
C LYS A 54 5.04 -7.69 -11.93
N ASP A 55 4.60 -8.29 -10.84
CA ASP A 55 3.57 -9.33 -10.83
C ASP A 55 2.95 -9.44 -9.43
N LYS A 56 1.90 -10.26 -9.34
CA LYS A 56 1.18 -10.44 -8.07
C LYS A 56 2.04 -11.09 -6.99
N LYS A 57 2.98 -11.94 -7.39
CA LYS A 57 3.88 -12.59 -6.43
C LYS A 57 4.76 -11.56 -5.72
N GLU A 58 5.25 -10.57 -6.46
CA GLU A 58 6.01 -9.47 -5.86
C GLU A 58 5.13 -8.64 -4.93
N VAL A 59 3.88 -8.36 -5.32
CA VAL A 59 2.93 -7.65 -4.45
C VAL A 59 2.75 -8.40 -3.13
N GLU A 60 2.55 -9.71 -3.17
CA GLU A 60 2.38 -10.52 -1.98
C GLU A 60 3.61 -10.46 -1.07
N SER A 61 4.81 -10.47 -1.66
CA SER A 61 6.05 -10.30 -0.91
C SER A 61 6.12 -8.92 -0.24
N ILE A 62 5.69 -7.88 -0.95
CA ILE A 62 5.71 -6.51 -0.43
C ILE A 62 4.73 -6.36 0.74
N ILE A 63 3.48 -6.74 0.56
CA ILE A 63 2.47 -6.57 1.61
C ILE A 63 2.77 -7.43 2.84
N GLY A 64 3.47 -8.56 2.65
CA GLY A 64 3.89 -9.43 3.73
C GLY A 64 4.86 -8.77 4.71
N GLN A 65 5.45 -7.63 4.34
CA GLN A 65 6.36 -6.87 5.20
C GLN A 65 5.66 -5.74 5.96
N ASP A 66 4.37 -5.50 5.70
CA ASP A 66 3.64 -4.45 6.38
C ASP A 66 3.28 -4.89 7.81
N PRO A 67 3.71 -4.16 8.84
CA PRO A 67 3.31 -4.46 10.23
C PRO A 67 1.80 -4.53 10.41
N PHE A 68 1.02 -3.75 9.66
CA PHE A 68 -0.43 -3.81 9.72
C PHE A 68 -0.97 -5.17 9.31
N LEU A 69 -0.37 -5.81 8.31
CA LEU A 69 -0.78 -7.15 7.91
C LEU A 69 -0.23 -8.20 8.88
N ILE A 70 1.04 -8.10 9.25
CA ILE A 70 1.70 -9.06 10.15
C ILE A 70 0.97 -9.15 11.48
N LYS A 71 0.55 -8.02 12.04
CA LYS A 71 -0.13 -7.95 13.33
C LYS A 71 -1.66 -8.01 13.23
N LYS A 72 -2.17 -8.29 12.04
CA LYS A 72 -3.60 -8.45 11.78
C LYS A 72 -4.41 -7.21 12.16
N ILE A 73 -3.87 -6.05 11.88
CA ILE A 73 -4.50 -4.75 12.12
C ILE A 73 -5.34 -4.34 10.92
N ALA A 74 -4.90 -4.71 9.72
CA ALA A 74 -5.60 -4.42 8.48
C ALA A 74 -5.60 -5.63 7.55
N GLU A 75 -6.57 -5.66 6.67
CA GLU A 75 -6.64 -6.60 5.56
C GLU A 75 -6.35 -5.87 4.27
N TYR A 76 -5.77 -6.57 3.29
CA TYR A 76 -5.45 -6.03 1.98
C TYR A 76 -6.36 -6.64 0.93
N GLU A 77 -6.87 -5.79 0.04
CA GLU A 77 -7.44 -6.20 -1.24
C GLU A 77 -6.48 -5.73 -2.34
N ILE A 78 -6.17 -6.61 -3.28
CA ILE A 78 -5.23 -6.35 -4.37
C ILE A 78 -6.02 -6.25 -5.66
N ILE A 79 -5.92 -5.11 -6.36
CA ILE A 79 -6.59 -4.88 -7.64
C ILE A 79 -5.50 -4.60 -8.67
N GLU A 80 -5.40 -5.44 -9.69
CA GLU A 80 -4.49 -5.19 -10.79
C GLU A 80 -5.16 -4.36 -11.87
N PHE A 81 -4.42 -3.41 -12.44
CA PHE A 81 -4.85 -2.73 -13.65
C PHE A 81 -3.63 -2.47 -14.55
N LEU A 82 -3.88 -2.32 -15.84
CA LEU A 82 -2.85 -2.05 -16.83
C LEU A 82 -2.96 -0.58 -17.23
N PRO A 83 -2.07 0.30 -16.73
CA PRO A 83 -2.18 1.71 -17.05
C PRO A 83 -1.88 1.95 -18.53
N THR A 84 -2.73 2.71 -19.20
CA THR A 84 -2.60 3.03 -20.61
C THR A 84 -2.31 4.51 -20.86
N LYS A 85 -2.55 5.34 -19.87
CA LYS A 85 -2.30 6.79 -19.90
C LYS A 85 -1.84 7.26 -18.53
N CYS A 86 -1.08 8.34 -18.50
CA CYS A 86 -0.66 8.97 -17.25
C CYS A 86 -0.55 10.48 -17.44
N ALA A 87 -0.50 11.19 -16.34
CA ALA A 87 -0.15 12.60 -16.36
C ALA A 87 1.34 12.79 -16.66
N ASN A 88 1.71 13.98 -17.10
CA ASN A 88 3.12 14.32 -17.34
C ASN A 88 3.92 14.09 -16.05
N GLY A 89 5.07 13.44 -16.22
CA GLY A 89 5.96 13.14 -15.11
C GLY A 89 5.81 11.72 -14.58
N LEU A 90 4.76 11.00 -15.00
CA LEU A 90 4.52 9.62 -14.53
C LEU A 90 4.75 8.58 -15.62
N GLU A 91 5.32 8.97 -16.75
CA GLU A 91 5.49 8.11 -17.94
C GLU A 91 6.30 6.85 -17.64
N ARG A 92 7.24 6.93 -16.69
CA ARG A 92 8.08 5.78 -16.34
C ARG A 92 7.32 4.63 -15.68
N PHE A 93 6.05 4.86 -15.31
CA PHE A 93 5.23 3.84 -14.65
C PHE A 93 4.29 3.10 -15.61
N ILE A 94 4.34 3.41 -16.89
CA ILE A 94 3.51 2.70 -17.89
C ILE A 94 4.34 2.12 -19.02
#